data_72e220b9eb771c1a05440b6c2eeae53b
#
_entry.id   72e220b9eb771c1a05440b6c2eeae53b
#
_cell.length_a   1.000
_cell.length_b   1.000
_cell.length_c   1.000
_cell.angle_alpha   90.00
_cell.angle_beta   90.00
_cell.angle_gamma   90.00
#
_symmetry.space_group_name_H-M   'P 1'
#
loop_
_entity.id
_entity.type
_entity.pdbx_description
1 polymer ?
#
loop_
_entity_poly.entity_id
_entity_poly.type
_entity_poly.pdbx_seq_one_letter_code
_entity_poly.pdbx_strand_id
1 'polypeptide(L)'
;MKVLSTLSCFFIFISIQAQQIWSLEDCIDYALKNNISLKQSELNIELNKNEYFQSKMELLPSVNISNSFNNNRGRYINPFTNQFDEEVSSSLNLSYNSNFSLFNGFKNINQIKKAANESLKSIYDLESAQNDLISSIALSYLQILFNEELYQTSESQLDLTKIQENRIKTLVEAGSIAQGE
;
A
#
# COMPACT_ATOMS: atom_id res chain seq x y z
N MET A 1 38.59 -25.78 29.03
CA MET A 1 37.74 -24.66 29.47
C MET A 1 38.23 -23.28 29.07
N LYS A 2 39.53 -23.02 28.94
CA LYS A 2 40.07 -21.68 28.53
C LYS A 2 39.84 -21.34 27.04
N VAL A 3 39.80 -22.33 26.15
CA VAL A 3 39.58 -22.12 24.70
C VAL A 3 38.10 -21.80 24.37
N LEU A 4 37.15 -22.33 25.17
CA LEU A 4 35.72 -22.05 25.00
C LEU A 4 35.35 -20.62 25.43
N SER A 5 36.06 -20.09 26.43
CA SER A 5 35.87 -18.71 26.93
C SER A 5 36.39 -17.66 25.94
N THR A 6 37.49 -17.93 25.23
CA THR A 6 38.05 -17.03 24.21
C THR A 6 37.22 -17.01 22.93
N LEU A 7 36.57 -18.13 22.56
CA LEU A 7 35.68 -18.20 21.42
C LEU A 7 34.36 -17.42 21.67
N SER A 8 33.87 -17.43 22.93
CA SER A 8 32.67 -16.65 23.32
C SER A 8 32.93 -15.14 23.30
N CYS A 9 34.13 -14.68 23.67
CA CYS A 9 34.46 -13.25 23.57
C CYS A 9 34.60 -12.74 22.13
N PHE A 10 35.02 -13.58 21.19
CA PHE A 10 35.19 -13.21 19.79
C PHE A 10 33.80 -13.02 19.07
N PHE A 11 32.78 -13.72 19.52
CA PHE A 11 31.41 -13.60 18.94
C PHE A 11 30.67 -12.32 19.36
N ILE A 12 31.03 -11.68 20.47
CA ILE A 12 30.41 -10.47 20.98
C ILE A 12 30.87 -9.23 20.20
N PHE A 13 32.01 -9.27 19.53
CA PHE A 13 32.55 -8.12 18.78
C PHE A 13 31.95 -7.91 17.39
N ILE A 14 31.14 -8.86 16.88
CA ILE A 14 30.55 -8.77 15.53
C ILE A 14 29.25 -7.94 15.49
N SER A 15 28.73 -7.52 16.64
CA SER A 15 27.44 -6.81 16.73
C SER A 15 27.55 -5.28 16.75
N ILE A 16 28.72 -4.69 16.48
CA ILE A 16 28.83 -3.25 16.25
C ILE A 16 28.38 -3.00 14.82
N GLN A 17 27.07 -3.01 14.61
CA GLN A 17 26.48 -2.45 13.40
C GLN A 17 26.76 -0.94 13.45
N ALA A 18 27.65 -0.49 12.58
CA ALA A 18 27.85 0.93 12.34
C ALA A 18 26.47 1.53 12.05
N GLN A 19 26.06 2.52 12.82
CA GLN A 19 24.83 3.28 12.53
C GLN A 19 25.01 3.86 11.13
N GLN A 20 24.27 3.32 10.19
CA GLN A 20 24.27 3.81 8.82
C GLN A 20 23.61 5.18 8.84
N ILE A 21 24.41 6.22 8.58
CA ILE A 21 23.87 7.58 8.44
C ILE A 21 23.14 7.61 7.09
N TRP A 22 21.84 7.80 7.14
CA TRP A 22 21.00 7.90 5.96
C TRP A 22 21.06 9.31 5.40
N SER A 23 21.46 9.45 4.15
CA SER A 23 21.32 10.70 3.41
C SER A 23 19.85 10.89 2.98
N LEU A 24 19.48 12.10 2.61
CA LEU A 24 18.14 12.37 2.05
C LEU A 24 17.87 11.50 0.82
N GLU A 25 18.87 11.34 -0.03
CA GLU A 25 18.79 10.52 -1.25
C GLU A 25 18.55 9.04 -0.93
N ASP A 26 19.29 8.49 0.05
CA ASP A 26 19.09 7.11 0.51
C ASP A 26 17.66 6.88 1.06
N CYS A 27 17.13 7.85 1.81
CA CYS A 27 15.76 7.80 2.34
C CYS A 27 14.73 7.79 1.22
N ILE A 28 14.89 8.64 0.21
CA ILE A 28 13.99 8.72 -0.96
C ILE A 28 14.05 7.42 -1.75
N ASP A 29 15.25 6.95 -2.08
CA ASP A 29 15.43 5.71 -2.85
C ASP A 29 14.85 4.49 -2.15
N TYR A 30 15.07 4.39 -0.84
CA TYR A 30 14.49 3.32 -0.04
C TYR A 30 12.96 3.37 -0.03
N ALA A 31 12.40 4.55 0.14
CA ALA A 31 10.96 4.74 0.17
C ALA A 31 10.30 4.44 -1.18
N LEU A 32 10.86 4.92 -2.29
CA LEU A 32 10.36 4.64 -3.63
C LEU A 32 10.34 3.13 -3.94
N LYS A 33 11.32 2.38 -3.43
CA LYS A 33 11.40 0.93 -3.65
C LYS A 33 10.48 0.12 -2.75
N ASN A 34 10.22 0.59 -1.52
CA ASN A 34 9.59 -0.22 -0.48
C ASN A 34 8.19 0.30 -0.07
N ASN A 35 7.75 1.44 -0.56
CA ASN A 35 6.46 2.01 -0.17
C ASN A 35 5.29 1.19 -0.73
N ILE A 36 4.43 0.71 0.18
CA ILE A 36 3.27 -0.13 -0.15
C ILE A 36 2.23 0.66 -0.98
N SER A 37 2.06 1.95 -0.71
CA SER A 37 1.10 2.78 -1.44
C SER A 37 1.49 2.96 -2.91
N LEU A 38 2.79 3.12 -3.21
CA LEU A 38 3.28 3.13 -4.59
C LEU A 38 3.06 1.79 -5.27
N LYS A 39 3.28 0.70 -4.55
CA LYS A 39 3.02 -0.66 -5.07
C LYS A 39 1.55 -0.86 -5.41
N GLN A 40 0.63 -0.33 -4.59
CA GLN A 40 -0.80 -0.34 -4.89
C GLN A 40 -1.12 0.48 -6.14
N SER A 41 -0.48 1.64 -6.32
CA SER A 41 -0.65 2.47 -7.52
C SER A 41 -0.12 1.76 -8.78
N GLU A 42 0.99 1.04 -8.70
CA GLU A 42 1.49 0.20 -9.79
C GLU A 42 0.49 -0.89 -10.18
N LEU A 43 -0.07 -1.61 -9.20
CA LEU A 43 -1.09 -2.62 -9.45
C LEU A 43 -2.38 -2.02 -10.02
N ASN A 44 -2.73 -0.78 -9.63
CA ASN A 44 -3.86 -0.07 -10.19
C ASN A 44 -3.67 0.27 -11.68
N ILE A 45 -2.43 0.56 -12.11
CA ILE A 45 -2.11 0.72 -13.54
C ILE A 45 -2.39 -0.59 -14.30
N GLU A 46 -1.98 -1.71 -13.73
CA GLU A 46 -2.19 -3.03 -14.34
C GLU A 46 -3.69 -3.36 -14.43
N LEU A 47 -4.45 -3.06 -13.39
CA LEU A 47 -5.90 -3.20 -13.36
C LEU A 47 -6.57 -2.37 -14.46
N ASN A 48 -6.25 -1.08 -14.57
CA ASN A 48 -6.82 -0.21 -15.60
C ASN A 48 -6.41 -0.63 -17.03
N LYS A 49 -5.22 -1.18 -17.22
CA LYS A 49 -4.81 -1.79 -18.50
C LYS A 49 -5.67 -3.01 -18.85
N ASN A 50 -5.97 -3.85 -17.87
CA ASN A 50 -6.85 -5.01 -18.06
C ASN A 50 -8.29 -4.58 -18.36
N GLU A 51 -8.81 -3.55 -17.70
CA GLU A 51 -10.14 -2.98 -17.99
C GLU A 51 -10.19 -2.39 -19.40
N TYR A 52 -9.13 -1.71 -19.86
CA TYR A 52 -9.03 -1.25 -21.23
C TYR A 52 -9.02 -2.41 -22.22
N PHE A 53 -8.29 -3.49 -21.93
CA PHE A 53 -8.31 -4.69 -22.75
C PHE A 53 -9.71 -5.32 -22.76
N GLN A 54 -10.34 -5.46 -21.60
CA GLN A 54 -11.71 -6.00 -21.47
C GLN A 54 -12.71 -5.18 -22.27
N SER A 55 -12.64 -3.86 -22.24
CA SER A 55 -13.54 -2.98 -23.02
C SER A 55 -13.44 -3.21 -24.51
N LYS A 56 -12.27 -3.62 -25.02
CA LYS A 56 -12.10 -4.04 -26.43
C LYS A 56 -12.75 -5.40 -26.70
N MET A 57 -12.65 -6.31 -25.72
CA MET A 57 -13.22 -7.65 -25.85
C MET A 57 -14.76 -7.62 -25.85
N GLU A 58 -15.39 -6.58 -25.28
CA GLU A 58 -16.85 -6.36 -25.33
C GLU A 58 -17.37 -6.11 -26.77
N LEU A 59 -16.49 -5.87 -27.74
CA LEU A 59 -16.85 -5.84 -29.16
C LEU A 59 -17.03 -7.24 -29.75
N LEU A 60 -16.58 -8.29 -29.07
CA LEU A 60 -16.73 -9.66 -29.52
C LEU A 60 -18.08 -10.26 -29.07
N PRO A 61 -18.57 -11.28 -29.75
CA PRO A 61 -19.76 -12.01 -29.31
C PRO A 61 -19.55 -12.62 -27.92
N SER A 62 -20.48 -12.42 -27.01
CA SER A 62 -20.52 -13.17 -25.74
C SER A 62 -21.07 -14.57 -25.98
N VAL A 63 -20.44 -15.57 -25.38
CA VAL A 63 -20.87 -16.97 -25.45
C VAL A 63 -21.16 -17.45 -24.02
N ASN A 64 -22.38 -17.90 -23.78
CA ASN A 64 -22.80 -18.47 -22.52
C ASN A 64 -23.24 -19.92 -22.73
N ILE A 65 -22.64 -20.82 -22.00
CA ILE A 65 -23.02 -22.22 -21.95
C ILE A 65 -23.54 -22.49 -20.55
N SER A 66 -24.76 -22.93 -20.43
CA SER A 66 -25.34 -23.36 -19.15
C SER A 66 -25.79 -24.80 -19.22
N ASN A 67 -25.50 -25.53 -18.14
CA ASN A 67 -25.87 -26.90 -17.94
C ASN A 67 -26.65 -27.01 -16.63
N SER A 68 -27.86 -27.54 -16.68
CA SER A 68 -28.63 -27.82 -15.50
C SER A 68 -29.08 -29.29 -15.47
N PHE A 69 -28.74 -29.95 -14.36
CA PHE A 69 -29.21 -31.30 -14.07
C PHE A 69 -30.26 -31.23 -12.96
N ASN A 70 -31.47 -31.67 -13.27
CA ASN A 70 -32.55 -31.74 -12.31
C ASN A 70 -32.95 -33.17 -12.08
N ASN A 71 -33.01 -33.55 -10.81
CA ASN A 71 -33.45 -34.88 -10.41
C ASN A 71 -34.66 -34.71 -9.47
N ASN A 72 -35.84 -35.02 -9.99
CA ASN A 72 -37.09 -34.90 -9.26
C ASN A 72 -37.58 -36.30 -8.89
N ARG A 73 -37.80 -36.51 -7.60
CA ARG A 73 -38.49 -37.69 -7.09
C ARG A 73 -39.85 -37.28 -6.60
N GLY A 74 -40.91 -37.89 -7.15
CA GLY A 74 -42.25 -37.56 -6.80
C GLY A 74 -43.23 -38.66 -7.06
N ARG A 75 -44.45 -38.55 -6.47
CA ARG A 75 -45.59 -39.39 -6.79
C ARG A 75 -46.40 -38.69 -7.87
N TYR A 76 -46.69 -39.39 -8.93
CA TYR A 76 -47.57 -38.91 -9.98
C TYR A 76 -48.68 -39.91 -10.23
N ILE A 77 -49.80 -39.47 -10.81
CA ILE A 77 -50.88 -40.35 -11.21
C ILE A 77 -50.60 -40.83 -12.64
N ASN A 78 -50.42 -42.12 -12.79
CA ASN A 78 -50.28 -42.73 -14.10
C ASN A 78 -51.56 -42.58 -14.90
N PRO A 79 -51.55 -41.91 -16.05
CA PRO A 79 -52.78 -41.60 -16.80
C PRO A 79 -53.44 -42.83 -17.41
N PHE A 80 -52.76 -43.96 -17.50
CA PHE A 80 -53.30 -45.20 -18.06
C PHE A 80 -53.91 -46.09 -16.99
N THR A 81 -53.31 -46.15 -15.78
CA THR A 81 -53.75 -47.02 -14.70
C THR A 81 -54.58 -46.32 -13.63
N ASN A 82 -54.55 -44.96 -13.64
CA ASN A 82 -55.13 -44.08 -12.63
C ASN A 82 -54.65 -44.41 -11.18
N GLN A 83 -53.43 -44.96 -11.06
CA GLN A 83 -52.80 -45.28 -9.79
C GLN A 83 -51.63 -44.34 -9.53
N PHE A 84 -51.26 -44.20 -8.24
CA PHE A 84 -50.09 -43.46 -7.85
C PHE A 84 -48.84 -44.29 -8.04
N ASP A 85 -47.95 -43.79 -8.93
CA ASP A 85 -46.61 -44.38 -9.10
C ASP A 85 -45.55 -43.44 -8.54
N GLU A 86 -44.46 -43.99 -7.97
CA GLU A 86 -43.29 -43.22 -7.59
C GLU A 86 -42.27 -43.32 -8.70
N GLU A 87 -41.92 -42.16 -9.26
CA GLU A 87 -40.94 -42.07 -10.35
C GLU A 87 -39.83 -41.09 -10.01
N VAL A 88 -38.63 -41.45 -10.41
CA VAL A 88 -37.48 -40.58 -10.40
C VAL A 88 -37.27 -40.05 -11.81
N SER A 89 -37.58 -38.78 -11.99
CA SER A 89 -37.35 -38.09 -13.26
C SER A 89 -36.04 -37.33 -13.22
N SER A 90 -35.11 -37.68 -14.10
CA SER A 90 -33.84 -36.97 -14.27
C SER A 90 -33.86 -36.24 -15.60
N SER A 91 -33.60 -34.93 -15.58
CA SER A 91 -33.47 -34.12 -16.79
C SER A 91 -32.14 -33.40 -16.83
N LEU A 92 -31.48 -33.46 -17.96
CA LEU A 92 -30.28 -32.70 -18.29
C LEU A 92 -30.61 -31.67 -19.36
N ASN A 93 -30.48 -30.40 -19.04
CA ASN A 93 -30.63 -29.30 -19.98
C ASN A 93 -29.29 -28.66 -20.26
N LEU A 94 -28.86 -28.69 -21.52
CA LEU A 94 -27.69 -27.97 -22.02
C LEU A 94 -28.21 -26.84 -22.92
N SER A 95 -27.87 -25.60 -22.56
CA SER A 95 -28.21 -24.45 -23.40
C SER A 95 -26.94 -23.69 -23.81
N TYR A 96 -26.92 -23.31 -25.06
CA TYR A 96 -25.91 -22.46 -25.66
C TYR A 96 -26.57 -21.17 -26.13
N ASN A 97 -26.05 -20.05 -25.67
CA ASN A 97 -26.53 -18.73 -26.05
C ASN A 97 -25.38 -17.82 -26.44
N SER A 98 -25.44 -17.24 -27.64
CA SER A 98 -24.45 -16.28 -28.12
C SER A 98 -25.12 -14.96 -28.47
N ASN A 99 -24.63 -13.86 -27.88
CA ASN A 99 -25.15 -12.52 -28.14
C ASN A 99 -24.06 -11.65 -28.75
N PHE A 100 -24.42 -10.97 -29.84
CA PHE A 100 -23.55 -10.01 -30.52
C PHE A 100 -24.30 -8.70 -30.78
N SER A 101 -23.77 -7.60 -30.25
CA SER A 101 -24.35 -6.27 -30.46
C SER A 101 -23.76 -5.64 -31.72
N LEU A 102 -24.53 -5.57 -32.79
CA LEU A 102 -24.08 -4.97 -34.06
C LEU A 102 -23.95 -3.44 -33.96
N PHE A 103 -24.83 -2.76 -33.23
CA PHE A 103 -24.81 -1.33 -33.06
C PHE A 103 -25.51 -0.93 -31.76
N ASN A 104 -24.88 -0.05 -30.98
CA ASN A 104 -25.40 0.45 -29.71
C ASN A 104 -25.19 1.98 -29.55
N GLY A 105 -25.27 2.72 -30.67
CA GLY A 105 -25.12 4.18 -30.63
C GLY A 105 -23.71 4.65 -30.23
N PHE A 106 -22.66 3.98 -30.67
CA PHE A 106 -21.24 4.26 -30.36
C PHE A 106 -20.87 4.11 -28.87
N LYS A 107 -21.74 3.55 -28.05
CA LYS A 107 -21.49 3.36 -26.60
C LYS A 107 -20.19 2.57 -26.36
N ASN A 108 -19.99 1.44 -27.03
CA ASN A 108 -18.80 0.61 -26.85
C ASN A 108 -17.53 1.34 -27.29
N ILE A 109 -17.57 2.10 -28.39
CA ILE A 109 -16.42 2.86 -28.87
C ILE A 109 -16.02 3.94 -27.85
N ASN A 110 -17.01 4.64 -27.27
CA ASN A 110 -16.75 5.64 -26.25
C ASN A 110 -16.29 5.02 -24.93
N GLN A 111 -16.78 3.83 -24.59
CA GLN A 111 -16.32 3.07 -23.43
C GLN A 111 -14.84 2.67 -23.55
N ILE A 112 -14.40 2.23 -24.75
CA ILE A 112 -13.00 1.93 -25.02
C ILE A 112 -12.13 3.19 -24.87
N LYS A 113 -12.57 4.33 -25.43
CA LYS A 113 -11.86 5.60 -25.28
C LYS A 113 -11.76 6.03 -23.82
N LYS A 114 -12.85 5.88 -23.08
CA LYS A 114 -12.89 6.16 -21.64
C LYS A 114 -11.87 5.30 -20.89
N ALA A 115 -11.91 3.98 -21.08
CA ALA A 115 -10.97 3.06 -20.43
C ALA A 115 -9.51 3.32 -20.82
N ALA A 116 -9.25 3.72 -22.08
CA ALA A 116 -7.91 4.14 -22.50
C ALA A 116 -7.40 5.36 -21.73
N ASN A 117 -8.26 6.37 -21.55
CA ASN A 117 -7.92 7.58 -20.79
C ASN A 117 -7.76 7.28 -19.29
N GLU A 118 -8.56 6.37 -18.72
CA GLU A 118 -8.42 5.93 -17.32
C GLU A 118 -7.11 5.16 -17.11
N SER A 119 -6.71 4.33 -18.06
CA SER A 119 -5.40 3.67 -18.04
C SER A 119 -4.24 4.68 -18.13
N LEU A 120 -4.36 5.72 -18.95
CA LEU A 120 -3.36 6.78 -19.02
C LEU A 120 -3.32 7.61 -17.73
N LYS A 121 -4.50 7.95 -17.19
CA LYS A 121 -4.62 8.68 -15.93
C LYS A 121 -3.92 7.95 -14.80
N SER A 122 -4.09 6.62 -14.67
CA SER A 122 -3.45 5.85 -13.60
C SER A 122 -1.93 5.90 -13.61
N ILE A 123 -1.31 6.11 -14.79
CA ILE A 123 0.14 6.31 -14.92
C ILE A 123 0.55 7.66 -14.30
N TYR A 124 -0.19 8.74 -14.61
CA TYR A 124 0.09 10.05 -14.02
C TYR A 124 -0.25 10.13 -12.53
N ASP A 125 -1.26 9.37 -12.08
CA ASP A 125 -1.58 9.24 -10.66
C ASP A 125 -0.42 8.60 -9.88
N LEU A 126 0.26 7.59 -10.45
CA LEU A 126 1.48 7.02 -9.86
C LEU A 126 2.62 8.05 -9.80
N GLU A 127 2.87 8.78 -10.88
CA GLU A 127 3.91 9.82 -10.92
C GLU A 127 3.64 10.92 -9.88
N SER A 128 2.38 11.35 -9.75
CA SER A 128 1.98 12.28 -8.70
C SER A 128 2.23 11.72 -7.30
N ALA A 129 1.85 10.47 -7.04
CA ALA A 129 2.07 9.83 -5.75
C ALA A 129 3.56 9.68 -5.41
N GLN A 130 4.42 9.44 -6.41
CA GLN A 130 5.88 9.43 -6.22
C GLN A 130 6.40 10.81 -5.82
N ASN A 131 5.97 11.87 -6.50
CA ASN A 131 6.36 13.24 -6.19
C ASN A 131 5.88 13.69 -4.80
N ASP A 132 4.66 13.31 -4.42
CA ASP A 132 4.12 13.59 -3.08
C ASP A 132 4.92 12.88 -1.99
N LEU A 133 5.30 11.64 -2.22
CA LEU A 133 6.14 10.87 -1.32
C LEU A 133 7.53 11.51 -1.15
N ILE A 134 8.19 11.88 -2.25
CA ILE A 134 9.49 12.56 -2.24
C ILE A 134 9.40 13.85 -1.44
N SER A 135 8.38 14.66 -1.69
CA SER A 135 8.17 15.93 -0.98
C SER A 135 7.95 15.72 0.52
N SER A 136 7.16 14.71 0.90
CA SER A 136 6.90 14.36 2.29
C SER A 136 8.16 13.90 3.02
N ILE A 137 9.01 13.10 2.36
CA ILE A 137 10.28 12.66 2.93
C ILE A 137 11.24 13.84 3.10
N ALA A 138 11.35 14.71 2.09
CA ALA A 138 12.21 15.87 2.15
C ALA A 138 11.81 16.80 3.30
N LEU A 139 10.52 17.08 3.47
CA LEU A 139 10.01 17.88 4.58
C LEU A 139 10.30 17.24 5.94
N SER A 140 10.09 15.93 6.05
CA SER A 140 10.37 15.19 7.30
C SER A 140 11.86 15.20 7.63
N TYR A 141 12.72 15.03 6.64
CA TYR A 141 14.17 15.07 6.79
C TYR A 141 14.64 16.45 7.26
N LEU A 142 14.15 17.53 6.64
CA LEU A 142 14.44 18.90 7.05
C LEU A 142 13.95 19.18 8.48
N GLN A 143 12.80 18.63 8.88
CA GLN A 143 12.29 18.77 10.23
C GLN A 143 13.21 18.09 11.26
N ILE A 144 13.79 16.95 10.91
CA ILE A 144 14.76 16.26 11.77
C ILE A 144 16.01 17.12 11.94
N LEU A 145 16.58 17.64 10.85
CA LEU A 145 17.75 18.52 10.90
C LEU A 145 17.48 19.78 11.72
N PHE A 146 16.31 20.40 11.53
CA PHE A 146 15.91 21.57 12.30
C PHE A 146 15.83 21.27 13.80
N ASN A 147 15.24 20.13 14.17
CA ASN A 147 15.13 19.74 15.56
C ASN A 147 16.50 19.40 16.18
N GLU A 148 17.40 18.84 15.41
CA GLU A 148 18.79 18.58 15.84
C GLU A 148 19.53 19.89 16.13
N GLU A 149 19.46 20.88 15.24
CA GLU A 149 20.04 22.20 15.45
C GLU A 149 19.41 22.93 16.65
N LEU A 150 18.10 22.82 16.82
CA LEU A 150 17.40 23.38 17.96
C LEU A 150 17.87 22.75 19.27
N TYR A 151 18.07 21.42 19.28
CA TYR A 151 18.60 20.71 20.42
C TYR A 151 20.00 21.19 20.79
N GLN A 152 20.93 21.27 19.82
CA GLN A 152 22.31 21.76 20.04
C GLN A 152 22.34 23.20 20.56
N THR A 153 21.48 24.07 19.97
CA THR A 153 21.36 25.45 20.44
C THR A 153 20.83 25.52 21.87
N SER A 154 19.83 24.71 22.20
CA SER A 154 19.27 24.66 23.55
C SER A 154 20.26 24.13 24.58
N GLU A 155 21.08 23.14 24.22
CA GLU A 155 22.15 22.60 25.07
C GLU A 155 23.21 23.67 25.33
N SER A 156 23.63 24.39 24.29
CA SER A 156 24.59 25.50 24.42
C SER A 156 24.04 26.62 25.31
N GLN A 157 22.73 26.95 25.15
CA GLN A 157 22.09 27.96 26.00
C GLN A 157 21.99 27.50 27.46
N LEU A 158 21.72 26.23 27.72
CA LEU A 158 21.71 25.66 29.06
C LEU A 158 23.11 25.79 29.74
N ASP A 159 24.17 25.47 28.99
CA ASP A 159 25.54 25.57 29.54
C ASP A 159 25.93 27.01 29.84
N LEU A 160 25.57 27.96 28.96
CA LEU A 160 25.76 29.39 29.24
C LEU A 160 25.01 29.84 30.48
N THR A 161 23.76 29.38 30.63
CA THR A 161 22.94 29.71 31.81
C THR A 161 23.55 29.14 33.09
N LYS A 162 24.06 27.92 33.08
CA LYS A 162 24.76 27.33 34.23
C LYS A 162 26.03 28.13 34.61
N ILE A 163 26.81 28.59 33.63
CA ILE A 163 27.98 29.43 33.85
C ILE A 163 27.56 30.75 34.52
N GLN A 164 26.49 31.39 34.04
CA GLN A 164 25.96 32.63 34.60
C GLN A 164 25.43 32.37 36.03
N GLU A 165 24.70 31.29 36.30
CA GLU A 165 24.22 30.91 37.63
C GLU A 165 25.42 30.77 38.61
N ASN A 166 26.48 30.05 38.24
CA ASN A 166 27.66 29.87 39.07
C ASN A 166 28.37 31.21 39.33
N ARG A 167 28.43 32.08 38.33
CA ARG A 167 29.00 33.43 38.48
C ARG A 167 28.21 34.26 39.49
N ILE A 168 26.89 34.25 39.36
CA ILE A 168 26.00 35.00 40.30
C ILE A 168 26.14 34.42 41.70
N LYS A 169 26.16 33.12 41.90
CA LYS A 169 26.40 32.46 43.19
C LYS A 169 27.68 32.96 43.83
N THR A 170 28.78 32.96 43.07
CA THR A 170 30.06 33.44 43.58
C THR A 170 30.05 34.93 43.98
N LEU A 171 29.32 35.79 43.23
CA LEU A 171 29.14 37.19 43.54
C LEU A 171 28.29 37.43 44.79
N VAL A 172 27.25 36.62 45.00
CA VAL A 172 26.42 36.65 46.20
C VAL A 172 27.25 36.19 47.41
N GLU A 173 28.00 35.10 47.31
CA GLU A 173 28.90 34.62 48.38
C GLU A 173 29.97 35.64 48.74
N ALA A 174 30.47 36.40 47.75
CA ALA A 174 31.44 37.50 47.96
C ALA A 174 30.78 38.79 48.54
N GLY A 175 29.44 38.80 48.71
CA GLY A 175 28.73 39.96 49.24
C GLY A 175 28.57 41.12 48.26
N SER A 176 28.84 40.89 46.96
CA SER A 176 28.82 41.94 45.92
C SER A 176 27.42 42.18 45.31
N ILE A 177 26.50 41.27 45.53
CA ILE A 177 25.10 41.31 44.99
C ILE A 177 24.16 40.81 46.08
N ALA A 178 22.96 41.40 46.23
CA ALA A 178 21.94 40.95 47.18
C ALA A 178 21.35 39.62 46.78
N GLN A 179 21.02 38.78 47.76
CA GLN A 179 20.32 37.51 47.54
C GLN A 179 18.86 37.82 47.18
N GLY A 180 18.51 37.68 45.90
CA GLY A 180 17.13 37.89 45.41
C GLY A 180 16.97 38.83 44.21
N GLU A 181 18.08 39.30 43.59
CA GLU A 181 18.08 39.95 42.24
C GLU A 181 18.28 38.99 41.11
#